data_2c6fcb2e66e0922d15692cb1ad4e5daa
#
_entry.id   2c6fcb2e66e0922d15692cb1ad4e5daa
#
_cell.length_a   1.000
_cell.length_b   1.000
_cell.length_c   1.000
_cell.angle_alpha   90.00
_cell.angle_beta   90.00
_cell.angle_gamma   90.00
#
_symmetry.space_group_name_H-M   'P 1'
#
loop_
_entity.id
_entity.type
_entity.pdbx_description
1 polymer ?
#
loop_
_entity_poly.entity_id
_entity_poly.type
_entity_poly.pdbx_seq_one_letter_code
_entity_poly.pdbx_strand_id
1 'polypeptide(L)'
;LLNSAIAIGNSVDVKKYVSSVTSFDFVVASPNTFSNVQGFRFKDDSVSNEIISDIENNIPVLNGSRIYKNTLDDVSVTYDYGSLVTEVLDEYTEDNHLIRSGMVDGRTYPVKLGVDYRPLCNIYGVEKSILPKLNFIEGETDIQQLTSYLESGNYVIEISAINPNESPEFLCPLNQEVTIYKDGLPYKTVSVIARAVVDFSLVESPGKNVGYTDVGGDCPIFYMSNEMFVELYNNPAIMSYVFDVEKEHFLPATEYINSLPTVEYASSETLAQTMNGLKQTIFIIGGLIGFLLGSIGLVNFSNIIITGIINRQREFATLESIGMTKKQINKLTVLEGLFYAFLICVMGLPLSLIVANTILPTFFNQPDLWLFTI
;
A
#
# COMPACT_ATOMS: atom_id res chain seq x y z
N LEU A 1 -0.64 -5.62 -28.29
CA LEU A 1 -1.11 -6.37 -27.11
C LEU A 1 0.03 -7.04 -26.34
N LEU A 2 0.91 -7.84 -26.99
CA LEU A 2 2.04 -8.45 -26.29
C LEU A 2 2.97 -7.37 -25.68
N ASN A 3 3.35 -6.35 -26.44
CA ASN A 3 4.13 -5.22 -25.94
C ASN A 3 3.42 -4.48 -24.81
N SER A 4 2.10 -4.32 -24.90
CA SER A 4 1.31 -3.68 -23.84
C SER A 4 1.28 -4.53 -22.57
N ALA A 5 1.12 -5.86 -22.68
CA ALA A 5 1.18 -6.76 -21.54
C ALA A 5 2.58 -6.77 -20.88
N ILE A 6 3.64 -6.72 -21.70
CA ILE A 6 5.01 -6.60 -21.20
C ILE A 6 5.22 -5.25 -20.50
N ALA A 7 4.73 -4.15 -21.06
CA ALA A 7 4.82 -2.83 -20.46
C ALA A 7 4.09 -2.79 -19.10
N ILE A 8 2.85 -3.26 -19.03
CA ILE A 8 2.06 -3.32 -17.79
C ILE A 8 2.74 -4.23 -16.77
N GLY A 9 3.18 -5.44 -17.15
CA GLY A 9 3.85 -6.34 -16.24
C GLY A 9 5.16 -5.76 -15.69
N ASN A 10 5.93 -5.03 -16.50
CA ASN A 10 7.17 -4.39 -16.06
C ASN A 10 6.92 -3.12 -15.21
N SER A 11 5.77 -2.48 -15.34
CA SER A 11 5.43 -1.29 -14.57
C SER A 11 5.03 -1.59 -13.12
N VAL A 12 4.74 -2.83 -12.78
CA VAL A 12 4.46 -3.22 -11.38
C VAL A 12 5.74 -3.06 -10.56
N ASP A 13 5.77 -2.06 -9.70
CA ASP A 13 6.87 -1.79 -8.78
C ASP A 13 6.69 -2.56 -7.47
N VAL A 14 7.26 -3.77 -7.44
CA VAL A 14 7.20 -4.65 -6.27
C VAL A 14 7.85 -4.01 -5.03
N LYS A 15 8.95 -3.27 -5.22
CA LYS A 15 9.65 -2.64 -4.10
C LYS A 15 8.80 -1.52 -3.50
N LYS A 16 8.21 -0.68 -4.35
CA LYS A 16 7.29 0.38 -3.93
C LYS A 16 6.09 -0.18 -3.19
N TYR A 17 5.52 -1.29 -3.69
CA TYR A 17 4.43 -1.98 -2.99
C TYR A 17 4.84 -2.49 -1.62
N VAL A 18 5.96 -3.22 -1.52
CA VAL A 18 6.43 -3.76 -0.23
C VAL A 18 6.71 -2.62 0.75
N SER A 19 7.39 -1.56 0.32
CA SER A 19 7.71 -0.43 1.20
C SER A 19 6.46 0.37 1.63
N SER A 20 5.39 0.36 0.83
CA SER A 20 4.11 0.99 1.22
C SER A 20 3.28 0.13 2.19
N VAL A 21 3.61 -1.14 2.33
CA VAL A 21 2.90 -2.06 3.23
C VAL A 21 3.70 -2.35 4.49
N THR A 22 5.02 -2.45 4.42
CA THR A 22 5.87 -2.70 5.60
C THR A 22 7.26 -2.08 5.47
N SER A 23 7.76 -1.55 6.58
CA SER A 23 9.15 -1.12 6.74
C SER A 23 9.99 -2.14 7.52
N PHE A 24 9.38 -3.24 7.97
CA PHE A 24 10.02 -4.36 8.68
C PHE A 24 9.92 -5.64 7.85
N ASP A 25 10.78 -6.60 8.17
CA ASP A 25 10.72 -7.92 7.54
C ASP A 25 9.46 -8.69 7.94
N PHE A 26 9.02 -8.54 9.20
CA PHE A 26 7.82 -9.18 9.73
C PHE A 26 6.95 -8.20 10.51
N VAL A 27 5.64 -8.32 10.30
CA VAL A 27 4.58 -7.72 11.11
C VAL A 27 3.70 -8.85 11.60
N VAL A 28 3.64 -9.06 12.91
CA VAL A 28 2.82 -10.11 13.55
C VAL A 28 1.69 -9.46 14.30
N ALA A 29 0.46 -9.91 14.07
CA ALA A 29 -0.73 -9.40 14.73
C ALA A 29 -1.79 -10.50 14.88
N SER A 30 -2.90 -10.18 15.53
CA SER A 30 -4.07 -11.08 15.58
C SER A 30 -4.63 -11.29 14.17
N PRO A 31 -5.17 -12.50 13.85
CA PRO A 31 -5.85 -12.75 12.59
C PRO A 31 -7.00 -11.76 12.33
N ASN A 32 -7.71 -11.33 13.36
CA ASN A 32 -8.78 -10.34 13.24
C ASN A 32 -8.24 -8.98 12.79
N THR A 33 -7.05 -8.58 13.25
CA THR A 33 -6.40 -7.35 12.82
C THR A 33 -6.12 -7.36 11.32
N PHE A 34 -5.72 -8.48 10.75
CA PHE A 34 -5.49 -8.62 9.30
C PHE A 34 -6.78 -8.74 8.49
N SER A 35 -7.78 -9.46 8.98
CA SER A 35 -9.02 -9.76 8.25
C SER A 35 -10.09 -8.67 8.35
N ASN A 36 -10.10 -7.88 9.43
CA ASN A 36 -11.08 -6.83 9.65
C ASN A 36 -10.82 -5.64 8.74
N VAL A 37 -11.84 -5.16 8.02
CA VAL A 37 -11.75 -3.96 7.16
C VAL A 37 -11.38 -2.72 7.97
N GLN A 38 -11.73 -2.68 9.24
CA GLN A 38 -11.50 -1.57 10.15
C GLN A 38 -10.21 -1.69 10.99
N GLY A 39 -9.40 -2.74 10.77
CA GLY A 39 -8.16 -2.96 11.46
C GLY A 39 -8.32 -3.35 12.92
N PHE A 40 -7.38 -2.93 13.76
CA PHE A 40 -7.34 -3.20 15.19
C PHE A 40 -8.26 -2.27 15.97
N ARG A 41 -9.23 -2.81 16.71
CA ARG A 41 -10.25 -2.04 17.43
C ARG A 41 -10.45 -2.44 18.88
N PHE A 42 -10.32 -3.71 19.21
CA PHE A 42 -10.66 -4.26 20.52
C PHE A 42 -9.42 -4.88 21.20
N LYS A 43 -9.40 -4.86 22.54
CA LYS A 43 -8.32 -5.46 23.33
C LYS A 43 -8.16 -6.96 23.09
N ASP A 44 -9.26 -7.64 22.79
CA ASP A 44 -9.24 -9.08 22.52
C ASP A 44 -8.44 -9.44 21.24
N ASP A 45 -8.22 -8.46 20.36
CA ASP A 45 -7.41 -8.62 19.15
C ASP A 45 -5.90 -8.35 19.41
N SER A 46 -5.51 -8.16 20.67
CA SER A 46 -4.11 -7.87 21.02
C SER A 46 -3.19 -9.08 20.90
N VAL A 47 -1.93 -8.82 20.56
CA VAL A 47 -0.86 -9.80 20.65
C VAL A 47 -0.37 -9.88 22.10
N SER A 48 -0.32 -11.08 22.67
CA SER A 48 0.13 -11.23 24.05
C SER A 48 1.66 -11.12 24.18
N ASN A 49 2.13 -10.62 25.33
CA ASN A 49 3.56 -10.59 25.64
C ASN A 49 4.19 -11.99 25.68
N GLU A 50 3.42 -13.03 26.00
CA GLU A 50 3.87 -14.41 26.00
C GLU A 50 4.26 -14.85 24.60
N ILE A 51 3.42 -14.57 23.58
CA ILE A 51 3.71 -14.87 22.17
C ILE A 51 4.93 -14.08 21.69
N ILE A 52 5.03 -12.81 22.04
CA ILE A 52 6.19 -11.99 21.67
C ILE A 52 7.47 -12.55 22.28
N SER A 53 7.45 -12.89 23.56
CA SER A 53 8.62 -13.51 24.23
C SER A 53 8.96 -14.88 23.62
N ASP A 54 7.98 -15.63 23.21
CA ASP A 54 8.19 -16.92 22.53
C ASP A 54 8.85 -16.71 21.15
N ILE A 55 8.44 -15.71 20.40
CA ILE A 55 9.09 -15.30 19.14
C ILE A 55 10.54 -14.87 19.41
N GLU A 56 10.77 -13.98 20.35
CA GLU A 56 12.10 -13.47 20.71
C GLU A 56 13.07 -14.58 21.18
N ASN A 57 12.56 -15.63 21.81
CA ASN A 57 13.36 -16.77 22.27
C ASN A 57 13.72 -17.77 21.15
N ASN A 58 12.90 -17.87 20.13
CA ASN A 58 13.05 -18.89 19.09
C ASN A 58 13.57 -18.31 17.75
N ILE A 59 13.48 -17.00 17.57
CA ILE A 59 13.95 -16.29 16.37
C ILE A 59 15.01 -15.26 16.78
N PRO A 60 16.14 -15.14 16.07
CA PRO A 60 17.10 -14.07 16.30
C PRO A 60 16.57 -12.74 15.77
N VAL A 61 15.69 -12.12 16.55
CA VAL A 61 15.01 -10.88 16.25
C VAL A 61 15.98 -9.70 16.25
N LEU A 62 15.90 -8.87 15.23
CA LEU A 62 16.56 -7.58 15.13
C LEU A 62 15.50 -6.47 15.12
N ASN A 63 15.80 -5.35 15.81
CA ASN A 63 14.93 -4.18 15.82
C ASN A 63 13.47 -4.47 16.23
N GLY A 64 13.26 -5.47 17.07
CA GLY A 64 11.92 -5.82 17.56
C GLY A 64 11.25 -4.64 18.24
N SER A 65 9.96 -4.43 17.95
CA SER A 65 9.17 -3.34 18.52
C SER A 65 7.72 -3.76 18.72
N ARG A 66 7.22 -3.49 19.94
CA ARG A 66 5.80 -3.57 20.24
C ARG A 66 5.12 -2.27 19.84
N ILE A 67 4.05 -2.38 19.08
CA ILE A 67 3.22 -1.23 18.72
C ILE A 67 1.93 -1.32 19.51
N TYR A 68 1.74 -0.38 20.41
CA TYR A 68 0.50 -0.22 21.15
C TYR A 68 -0.44 0.72 20.42
N LYS A 69 -1.73 0.44 20.48
CA LYS A 69 -2.78 1.32 19.94
C LYS A 69 -3.93 1.40 20.95
N ASN A 70 -4.53 2.59 21.09
CA ASN A 70 -5.78 2.73 21.83
C ASN A 70 -6.92 2.00 21.11
N THR A 71 -7.82 1.44 21.89
CA THR A 71 -8.96 0.65 21.42
C THR A 71 -10.26 1.34 21.76
N LEU A 72 -11.37 0.87 21.23
CA LEU A 72 -12.70 1.33 21.60
C LEU A 72 -13.05 1.01 23.06
N ASP A 73 -12.42 -0.02 23.66
CA ASP A 73 -12.60 -0.39 25.05
C ASP A 73 -11.82 0.51 26.03
N ASP A 74 -10.94 1.35 25.50
CA ASP A 74 -10.12 2.23 26.31
C ASP A 74 -10.89 3.49 26.73
N VAL A 75 -10.36 4.15 27.77
CA VAL A 75 -10.81 5.49 28.16
C VAL A 75 -10.70 6.44 26.99
N SER A 76 -11.70 7.28 26.84
CA SER A 76 -11.71 8.30 25.80
C SER A 76 -10.54 9.26 25.96
N VAL A 77 -9.76 9.41 24.93
CA VAL A 77 -8.67 10.38 24.84
C VAL A 77 -8.96 11.37 23.75
N THR A 78 -9.02 12.63 24.12
CA THR A 78 -9.22 13.76 23.24
C THR A 78 -8.03 14.71 23.36
N TYR A 79 -7.90 15.63 22.41
CA TYR A 79 -6.81 16.61 22.44
C TYR A 79 -7.34 18.03 22.24
N ASP A 80 -6.55 19.00 22.67
CA ASP A 80 -6.82 20.41 22.51
C ASP A 80 -5.53 21.18 22.20
N TYR A 81 -5.49 21.86 21.10
CA TYR A 81 -4.42 22.80 20.74
C TYR A 81 -4.93 24.25 20.69
N GLY A 82 -6.05 24.54 21.37
CA GLY A 82 -6.66 25.86 21.47
C GLY A 82 -7.91 26.04 20.59
N SER A 83 -8.30 25.02 19.80
CA SER A 83 -9.51 25.03 18.99
C SER A 83 -10.52 24.01 19.50
N LEU A 84 -11.75 24.43 19.74
CA LEU A 84 -12.86 23.57 20.17
C LEU A 84 -13.76 23.25 19.00
N VAL A 85 -14.46 22.13 19.10
CA VAL A 85 -15.53 21.78 18.15
C VAL A 85 -16.60 22.88 18.17
N THR A 86 -16.82 23.53 17.04
CA THR A 86 -17.77 24.64 16.88
C THR A 86 -19.16 24.17 16.48
N GLU A 87 -19.27 23.02 15.83
CA GLU A 87 -20.54 22.48 15.35
C GLU A 87 -20.51 20.96 15.40
N VAL A 88 -21.60 20.34 15.86
CA VAL A 88 -21.82 18.91 15.79
C VAL A 88 -22.70 18.61 14.58
N LEU A 89 -22.17 17.88 13.59
CA LEU A 89 -22.81 17.66 12.30
C LEU A 89 -23.69 16.41 12.29
N ASP A 90 -23.13 15.29 12.69
CA ASP A 90 -23.76 13.96 12.59
C ASP A 90 -23.63 13.16 13.87
N GLU A 91 -24.53 12.20 14.03
CA GLU A 91 -24.56 11.28 15.16
C GLU A 91 -24.80 9.86 14.64
N TYR A 92 -23.96 8.93 15.05
CA TYR A 92 -24.11 7.53 14.71
C TYR A 92 -23.56 6.61 15.82
N THR A 93 -24.04 5.39 15.83
CA THR A 93 -23.66 4.39 16.83
C THR A 93 -22.80 3.34 16.16
N GLU A 94 -21.63 3.11 16.72
CA GLU A 94 -20.72 2.08 16.28
C GLU A 94 -20.37 1.18 17.47
N ASP A 95 -20.59 -0.12 17.32
CA ASP A 95 -20.30 -1.13 18.36
C ASP A 95 -20.74 -0.70 19.78
N ASN A 96 -21.96 -0.14 19.92
CA ASN A 96 -22.54 0.42 21.14
C ASN A 96 -21.88 1.72 21.66
N HIS A 97 -20.99 2.34 20.89
CA HIS A 97 -20.46 3.65 21.21
C HIS A 97 -21.13 4.72 20.34
N LEU A 98 -21.65 5.74 20.99
CA LEU A 98 -22.24 6.87 20.29
C LEU A 98 -21.12 7.87 19.93
N ILE A 99 -20.95 8.07 18.64
CA ILE A 99 -19.94 8.97 18.09
C ILE A 99 -20.63 10.07 17.29
N ARG A 100 -20.14 11.28 17.34
CA ARG A 100 -20.60 12.42 16.56
C ARG A 100 -19.46 12.98 15.73
N SER A 101 -19.81 13.51 14.56
CA SER A 101 -18.92 14.36 13.80
C SER A 101 -19.04 15.80 14.30
N GLY A 102 -17.93 16.43 14.57
CA GLY A 102 -17.84 17.83 14.94
C GLY A 102 -16.97 18.62 13.97
N MET A 103 -17.20 19.91 13.85
CA MET A 103 -16.40 20.78 12.99
C MET A 103 -15.47 21.65 13.82
N VAL A 104 -14.20 21.70 13.45
CA VAL A 104 -13.17 22.58 14.01
C VAL A 104 -12.42 23.23 12.84
N ASP A 105 -12.37 24.54 12.79
CA ASP A 105 -11.66 25.30 11.74
C ASP A 105 -11.95 24.84 10.31
N GLY A 106 -13.22 24.44 10.06
CA GLY A 106 -13.68 23.98 8.74
C GLY A 106 -13.34 22.52 8.40
N ARG A 107 -12.79 21.75 9.35
CA ARG A 107 -12.53 20.33 9.22
C ARG A 107 -13.46 19.50 10.10
N THR A 108 -13.79 18.32 9.66
CA THR A 108 -14.67 17.40 10.40
C THR A 108 -13.83 16.42 11.23
N TYR A 109 -14.15 16.29 12.49
CA TYR A 109 -13.48 15.41 13.44
C TYR A 109 -14.48 14.48 14.12
N PRO A 110 -14.12 13.25 14.46
CA PRO A 110 -14.93 12.39 15.31
C PRO A 110 -14.88 12.90 16.77
N VAL A 111 -16.04 12.95 17.39
CA VAL A 111 -16.21 13.43 18.77
C VAL A 111 -17.02 12.40 19.54
N LYS A 112 -16.49 11.91 20.66
CA LYS A 112 -17.22 10.95 21.50
C LYS A 112 -18.29 11.64 22.34
N LEU A 113 -19.51 11.15 22.26
CA LEU A 113 -20.63 11.74 22.98
C LEU A 113 -20.50 11.55 24.50
N GLY A 114 -20.82 12.59 25.25
CA GLY A 114 -20.93 12.55 26.71
C GLY A 114 -19.62 12.75 27.46
N VAL A 115 -18.48 12.93 26.77
CA VAL A 115 -17.18 13.18 27.41
C VAL A 115 -16.86 14.68 27.35
N ASP A 116 -16.58 15.19 26.17
CA ASP A 116 -16.39 16.60 25.87
C ASP A 116 -16.53 16.82 24.34
N TYR A 117 -16.52 18.09 23.91
CA TYR A 117 -16.59 18.45 22.49
C TYR A 117 -15.19 18.62 21.88
N ARG A 118 -14.18 17.91 22.38
CA ARG A 118 -12.85 17.90 21.78
C ARG A 118 -12.71 16.77 20.79
N PRO A 119 -11.92 16.97 19.74
CA PRO A 119 -11.65 15.93 18.77
C PRO A 119 -10.97 14.70 19.41
N LEU A 120 -11.30 13.51 18.88
CA LEU A 120 -10.55 12.29 19.18
C LEU A 120 -9.18 12.31 18.51
N CYS A 121 -8.24 11.56 19.05
CA CYS A 121 -6.96 11.31 18.41
C CYS A 121 -6.62 9.82 18.43
N ASN A 122 -5.91 9.39 17.41
CA ASN A 122 -5.29 8.07 17.41
C ASN A 122 -3.92 8.16 18.06
N ILE A 123 -3.70 7.34 19.05
CA ILE A 123 -2.45 7.33 19.80
C ILE A 123 -1.80 5.96 19.66
N TYR A 124 -0.50 5.97 19.37
CA TYR A 124 0.32 4.78 19.30
C TYR A 124 1.50 4.90 20.24
N GLY A 125 1.70 3.86 21.04
CA GLY A 125 2.93 3.68 21.78
C GLY A 125 3.94 2.95 20.89
N VAL A 126 5.13 3.51 20.73
CA VAL A 126 6.17 2.96 19.87
C VAL A 126 7.52 2.91 20.58
N GLU A 127 8.34 1.96 20.19
CA GLU A 127 9.71 1.84 20.64
C GLU A 127 10.69 2.59 19.72
N LYS A 128 11.87 2.90 20.23
CA LYS A 128 12.91 3.64 19.49
C LYS A 128 13.33 3.00 18.17
N SER A 129 13.16 1.69 18.01
CA SER A 129 13.44 0.96 16.79
C SER A 129 12.55 1.35 15.60
N ILE A 130 11.41 1.97 15.87
CA ILE A 130 10.51 2.51 14.84
C ILE A 130 11.06 3.82 14.24
N LEU A 131 11.71 4.67 15.03
CA LEU A 131 12.13 6.01 14.61
C LEU A 131 12.99 6.03 13.34
N PRO A 132 14.00 5.15 13.15
CA PRO A 132 14.78 5.11 11.92
C PRO A 132 13.98 4.70 10.66
N LYS A 133 12.79 4.12 10.85
CA LYS A 133 11.91 3.68 9.75
C LYS A 133 10.92 4.76 9.31
N LEU A 134 10.80 5.85 10.08
CA LEU A 134 9.92 6.97 9.76
C LEU A 134 10.56 7.89 8.72
N ASN A 135 9.72 8.44 7.84
CA ASN A 135 10.12 9.48 6.92
C ASN A 135 9.75 10.85 7.50
N PHE A 136 10.71 11.50 8.15
CA PHE A 136 10.51 12.83 8.75
C PHE A 136 10.41 13.91 7.68
N ILE A 137 9.36 14.72 7.77
CA ILE A 137 9.07 15.81 6.84
C ILE A 137 9.44 17.16 7.46
N GLU A 138 9.23 17.33 8.78
CA GLU A 138 9.41 18.60 9.45
C GLU A 138 9.76 18.37 10.94
N GLY A 139 10.49 19.31 11.54
CA GLY A 139 10.88 19.29 12.96
C GLY A 139 12.21 18.59 13.20
N GLU A 140 12.35 17.96 14.38
CA GLU A 140 13.57 17.24 14.75
C GLU A 140 13.71 15.95 13.93
N THR A 141 14.90 15.67 13.46
CA THR A 141 15.21 14.48 12.61
C THR A 141 16.34 13.62 13.15
N ASP A 142 17.07 14.11 14.17
CA ASP A 142 18.11 13.33 14.82
C ASP A 142 17.49 12.26 15.72
N ILE A 143 17.74 11.00 15.39
CA ILE A 143 17.13 9.84 16.06
C ILE A 143 17.50 9.77 17.55
N GLN A 144 18.71 10.20 17.93
CA GLN A 144 19.12 10.17 19.33
C GLN A 144 18.38 11.25 20.12
N GLN A 145 18.24 12.44 19.56
CA GLN A 145 17.46 13.52 20.18
C GLN A 145 15.98 13.17 20.25
N LEU A 146 15.40 12.66 19.17
CA LEU A 146 14.02 12.19 19.15
C LEU A 146 13.75 11.12 20.21
N THR A 147 14.65 10.15 20.33
CA THR A 147 14.55 9.13 21.39
C THR A 147 14.51 9.78 22.77
N SER A 148 15.43 10.71 23.05
CA SER A 148 15.48 11.43 24.33
C SER A 148 14.22 12.25 24.60
N TYR A 149 13.69 12.92 23.58
CA TYR A 149 12.44 13.69 23.67
C TYR A 149 11.25 12.78 24.00
N LEU A 150 11.08 11.67 23.28
CA LEU A 150 9.98 10.72 23.53
C LEU A 150 10.09 10.08 24.91
N GLU A 151 11.29 9.63 25.33
CA GLU A 151 11.54 9.06 26.66
C GLU A 151 11.26 10.05 27.79
N SER A 152 11.38 11.36 27.55
CA SER A 152 10.99 12.37 28.54
C SER A 152 9.48 12.39 28.82
N GLY A 153 8.69 11.83 27.94
CA GLY A 153 7.23 11.78 28.00
C GLY A 153 6.53 13.14 27.80
N ASN A 154 7.24 14.17 27.36
CA ASN A 154 6.67 15.50 27.14
C ASN A 154 6.51 15.85 25.66
N TYR A 155 6.86 14.93 24.77
CA TYR A 155 6.84 15.15 23.34
C TYR A 155 6.15 14.00 22.61
N VAL A 156 5.57 14.35 21.47
CA VAL A 156 4.95 13.40 20.55
C VAL A 156 5.40 13.72 19.12
N ILE A 157 5.31 12.72 18.26
CA ILE A 157 5.49 12.88 16.80
C ILE A 157 4.10 12.81 16.18
N GLU A 158 3.75 13.80 15.38
CA GLU A 158 2.52 13.74 14.58
C GLU A 158 2.81 12.97 13.30
N ILE A 159 1.95 12.00 13.01
CA ILE A 159 2.07 11.11 11.86
C ILE A 159 0.98 11.45 10.85
N SER A 160 1.37 11.58 9.59
CA SER A 160 0.44 11.56 8.47
C SER A 160 0.57 10.23 7.74
N ALA A 161 -0.55 9.53 7.64
CA ALA A 161 -0.64 8.38 6.76
C ALA A 161 -1.10 8.87 5.40
N ILE A 162 -0.26 8.75 4.40
CA ILE A 162 -0.58 9.21 3.05
C ILE A 162 -0.76 8.05 2.09
N ASN A 163 -1.76 8.24 1.22
CA ASN A 163 -1.72 7.62 -0.08
C ASN A 163 -0.45 8.12 -0.81
N PRO A 164 0.35 7.27 -1.46
CA PRO A 164 1.62 7.67 -2.09
C PRO A 164 1.55 8.84 -3.09
N ASN A 165 0.35 9.24 -3.47
CA ASN A 165 0.11 10.33 -4.42
C ASN A 165 -0.52 11.59 -3.80
N GLU A 166 -0.72 11.60 -2.49
CA GLU A 166 -1.29 12.73 -1.77
C GLU A 166 -0.20 13.46 -0.97
N SER A 167 -0.38 14.74 -0.74
CA SER A 167 0.49 15.50 0.15
C SER A 167 0.16 15.15 1.60
N PRO A 168 1.16 14.99 2.48
CA PRO A 168 0.89 14.73 3.88
C PRO A 168 0.11 15.87 4.51
N GLU A 169 -0.92 15.55 5.26
CA GLU A 169 -1.68 16.50 6.04
C GLU A 169 -1.38 16.33 7.52
N PHE A 170 -1.12 17.45 8.19
CA PHE A 170 -0.87 17.53 9.63
C PHE A 170 -1.86 18.50 10.24
N LEU A 171 -2.40 18.15 11.38
CA LEU A 171 -3.50 18.87 12.02
C LEU A 171 -3.00 19.76 13.17
N CYS A 172 -1.91 19.35 13.84
CA CYS A 172 -1.35 20.09 14.96
C CYS A 172 -0.12 20.89 14.51
N PRO A 173 -0.02 22.19 14.85
CA PRO A 173 1.16 22.98 14.53
C PRO A 173 2.42 22.46 15.22
N LEU A 174 3.56 22.48 14.50
CA LEU A 174 4.84 22.05 15.04
C LEU A 174 5.27 22.93 16.22
N ASN A 175 5.87 22.32 17.25
CA ASN A 175 6.29 22.94 18.51
C ASN A 175 5.14 23.60 19.31
N GLN A 176 3.90 23.32 18.97
CA GLN A 176 2.76 23.76 19.75
C GLN A 176 2.46 22.78 20.88
N GLU A 177 2.02 23.32 22.00
CA GLU A 177 1.51 22.52 23.10
C GLU A 177 0.13 21.96 22.75
N VAL A 178 -0.01 20.66 22.97
CA VAL A 178 -1.24 19.90 22.82
C VAL A 178 -1.59 19.33 24.19
N THR A 179 -2.74 19.66 24.71
CA THR A 179 -3.21 19.06 25.97
C THR A 179 -4.01 17.81 25.65
N ILE A 180 -3.55 16.69 26.17
CA ILE A 180 -4.25 15.39 26.11
C ILE A 180 -5.23 15.33 27.28
N TYR A 181 -6.46 15.00 27.01
CA TYR A 181 -7.54 14.82 27.99
C TYR A 181 -7.91 13.34 28.08
N LYS A 182 -8.12 12.88 29.30
CA LYS A 182 -8.58 11.53 29.62
C LYS A 182 -9.91 11.62 30.35
N ASP A 183 -10.97 11.01 29.81
CA ASP A 183 -12.34 11.13 30.33
C ASP A 183 -12.80 12.58 30.55
N GLY A 184 -12.44 13.47 29.65
CA GLY A 184 -12.78 14.89 29.71
C GLY A 184 -11.96 15.73 30.70
N LEU A 185 -11.03 15.11 31.45
CA LEU A 185 -10.14 15.80 32.37
C LEU A 185 -8.75 15.98 31.76
N PRO A 186 -8.09 17.15 31.95
CA PRO A 186 -6.74 17.35 31.44
C PRO A 186 -5.80 16.34 32.09
N TYR A 187 -5.09 15.58 31.27
CA TYR A 187 -4.15 14.56 31.72
C TYR A 187 -2.71 15.06 31.61
N LYS A 188 -2.30 15.48 30.44
CA LYS A 188 -0.92 15.90 30.19
C LYS A 188 -0.83 16.86 29.03
N THR A 189 0.04 17.84 29.10
CA THR A 189 0.42 18.71 28.00
C THR A 189 1.73 18.21 27.39
N VAL A 190 1.74 18.03 26.07
CA VAL A 190 2.88 17.56 25.27
C VAL A 190 3.13 18.52 24.13
N SER A 191 4.33 18.50 23.55
CA SER A 191 4.64 19.29 22.37
C SER A 191 4.87 18.37 21.16
N VAL A 192 4.37 18.78 19.99
CA VAL A 192 4.64 18.11 18.72
C VAL A 192 6.05 18.49 18.27
N ILE A 193 7.01 17.58 18.41
CA ILE A 193 8.43 17.86 18.13
C ILE A 193 8.85 17.60 16.69
N ALA A 194 8.16 16.68 16.03
CA ALA A 194 8.43 16.29 14.65
C ALA A 194 7.14 15.84 13.95
N ARG A 195 7.18 15.89 12.65
CA ARG A 195 6.15 15.40 11.74
C ARG A 195 6.75 14.37 10.80
N ALA A 196 6.13 13.21 10.71
CA ALA A 196 6.61 12.13 9.87
C ALA A 196 5.49 11.48 9.09
N VAL A 197 5.87 10.84 8.01
CA VAL A 197 5.00 9.99 7.21
C VAL A 197 5.38 8.54 7.45
N VAL A 198 4.37 7.70 7.57
CA VAL A 198 4.55 6.26 7.71
C VAL A 198 3.93 5.51 6.55
N ASP A 199 4.53 4.39 6.23
CA ASP A 199 3.89 3.36 5.45
C ASP A 199 2.72 2.76 6.26
N PHE A 200 1.65 2.42 5.58
CA PHE A 200 0.37 2.02 6.19
C PHE A 200 0.46 0.88 7.21
N SER A 201 1.44 0.00 7.07
CA SER A 201 1.59 -1.18 7.93
C SER A 201 2.17 -0.93 9.32
N LEU A 202 2.85 0.19 9.54
CA LEU A 202 3.39 0.52 10.87
C LEU A 202 2.29 0.92 11.85
N VAL A 203 1.14 1.32 11.34
CA VAL A 203 0.05 1.92 12.12
C VAL A 203 -1.17 1.01 12.17
N GLU A 204 -1.48 0.30 11.08
CA GLU A 204 -2.60 -0.64 11.01
C GLU A 204 -2.21 -1.92 10.27
N SER A 205 -3.14 -2.86 10.14
CA SER A 205 -2.86 -4.07 9.35
C SER A 205 -2.48 -3.73 7.91
N PRO A 206 -1.64 -4.55 7.28
CA PRO A 206 -1.22 -4.35 5.90
C PRO A 206 -2.39 -4.07 4.94
N GLY A 207 -2.28 -2.99 4.18
CA GLY A 207 -3.25 -2.64 3.13
C GLY A 207 -4.49 -1.89 3.61
N LYS A 208 -4.53 -1.37 4.84
CA LYS A 208 -5.65 -0.57 5.35
C LYS A 208 -5.32 0.90 5.48
N ASN A 209 -6.33 1.75 5.19
CA ASN A 209 -6.18 3.19 5.29
C ASN A 209 -6.01 3.60 6.76
N VAL A 210 -4.94 4.31 7.02
CA VAL A 210 -4.66 4.94 8.30
C VAL A 210 -5.16 6.39 8.24
N GLY A 211 -5.66 6.89 9.36
CA GLY A 211 -6.16 8.27 9.43
C GLY A 211 -7.64 8.44 9.15
N TYR A 212 -8.32 7.44 8.60
CA TYR A 212 -9.77 7.37 8.69
C TYR A 212 -10.16 6.62 9.95
N THR A 213 -10.72 7.33 10.89
CA THR A 213 -11.59 6.64 11.84
C THR A 213 -12.78 6.13 11.03
N ASP A 214 -13.35 4.99 11.43
CA ASP A 214 -14.60 4.46 10.85
C ASP A 214 -15.75 5.47 10.86
N VAL A 215 -15.51 6.61 11.38
CA VAL A 215 -16.38 7.70 11.75
C VAL A 215 -16.34 8.85 10.75
N GLY A 216 -15.50 8.75 9.70
CA GLY A 216 -15.44 9.74 8.63
C GLY A 216 -15.06 11.14 9.15
N GLY A 217 -13.79 11.38 9.37
CA GLY A 217 -13.25 12.68 9.74
C GLY A 217 -11.74 12.62 9.95
N ASP A 218 -11.10 13.76 9.84
CA ASP A 218 -9.66 13.89 10.06
C ASP A 218 -9.34 13.70 11.54
N CYS A 219 -8.44 12.79 11.86
CA CYS A 219 -8.03 12.48 13.21
C CYS A 219 -6.49 12.52 13.27
N PRO A 220 -5.89 13.35 14.15
CA PRO A 220 -4.45 13.35 14.26
C PRO A 220 -3.96 12.03 14.82
N ILE A 221 -2.81 11.61 14.36
CA ILE A 221 -2.14 10.42 14.82
C ILE A 221 -0.89 10.85 15.57
N PHE A 222 -0.77 10.43 16.82
CA PHE A 222 0.39 10.72 17.64
C PHE A 222 1.17 9.44 17.97
N TYR A 223 2.47 9.50 17.72
CA TYR A 223 3.41 8.53 18.25
C TYR A 223 4.03 9.07 19.53
N MET A 224 3.95 8.28 20.60
CA MET A 224 4.59 8.53 21.89
C MET A 224 5.42 7.34 22.33
N SER A 225 6.22 7.48 23.37
CA SER A 225 6.95 6.35 23.93
C SER A 225 6.00 5.30 24.51
N ASN A 226 6.42 4.04 24.50
CA ASN A 226 5.65 2.96 25.12
C ASN A 226 5.38 3.20 26.60
N GLU A 227 6.36 3.79 27.33
CA GLU A 227 6.22 4.12 28.73
C GLU A 227 5.10 5.11 28.95
N MET A 228 5.04 6.18 28.15
CA MET A 228 3.98 7.17 28.24
C MET A 228 2.62 6.57 27.88
N PHE A 229 2.58 5.69 26.87
CA PHE A 229 1.34 5.00 26.47
C PHE A 229 0.82 4.08 27.56
N VAL A 230 1.70 3.29 28.20
CA VAL A 230 1.35 2.41 29.33
C VAL A 230 0.87 3.22 30.55
N GLU A 231 1.45 4.39 30.80
CA GLU A 231 0.99 5.30 31.88
C GLU A 231 -0.41 5.87 31.57
N LEU A 232 -0.67 6.20 30.29
CA LEU A 232 -1.95 6.74 29.85
C LEU A 232 -3.09 5.70 29.97
N TYR A 233 -2.79 4.43 29.63
CA TYR A 233 -3.77 3.33 29.63
C TYR A 233 -3.40 2.25 30.63
N ASN A 234 -4.31 1.90 31.54
CA ASN A 234 -4.04 0.95 32.64
C ASN A 234 -3.77 -0.50 32.19
N ASN A 235 -4.22 -0.87 31.00
CA ASN A 235 -3.99 -2.19 30.39
C ASN A 235 -3.89 -2.00 28.88
N PRO A 236 -2.74 -1.54 28.40
CA PRO A 236 -2.56 -1.21 26.99
C PRO A 236 -2.60 -2.47 26.12
N ALA A 237 -3.22 -2.36 24.98
CA ALA A 237 -3.28 -3.42 23.99
C ALA A 237 -2.12 -3.32 23.01
N ILE A 238 -1.42 -4.43 22.75
CA ILE A 238 -0.40 -4.52 21.73
C ILE A 238 -1.10 -4.86 20.41
N MET A 239 -1.16 -3.90 19.51
CA MET A 239 -1.77 -4.09 18.19
C MET A 239 -0.95 -5.07 17.35
N SER A 240 0.36 -4.87 17.31
CA SER A 240 1.25 -5.69 16.52
C SER A 240 2.66 -5.73 17.11
N TYR A 241 3.40 -6.76 16.72
CA TYR A 241 4.83 -6.88 16.97
C TYR A 241 5.56 -6.88 15.62
N VAL A 242 6.50 -5.98 15.45
CA VAL A 242 7.27 -5.83 14.20
C VAL A 242 8.74 -6.07 14.45
N PHE A 243 9.44 -6.68 13.50
CA PHE A 243 10.86 -6.95 13.63
C PHE A 243 11.54 -7.26 12.29
N ASP A 244 12.86 -7.13 12.29
CA ASP A 244 13.74 -7.57 11.21
C ASP A 244 14.45 -8.86 11.60
N VAL A 245 14.96 -9.59 10.61
CA VAL A 245 15.84 -10.76 10.79
C VAL A 245 16.98 -10.73 9.77
N GLU A 246 18.08 -11.43 10.06
CA GLU A 246 19.09 -11.68 9.02
C GLU A 246 18.53 -12.60 7.94
N LYS A 247 18.99 -12.40 6.70
CA LYS A 247 18.46 -13.16 5.53
C LYS A 247 18.48 -14.68 5.69
N GLU A 248 19.48 -15.20 6.39
CA GLU A 248 19.61 -16.64 6.63
C GLU A 248 18.56 -17.19 7.60
N HIS A 249 17.99 -16.32 8.45
CA HIS A 249 16.96 -16.66 9.42
C HIS A 249 15.53 -16.39 8.93
N PHE A 250 15.36 -15.84 7.72
CA PHE A 250 14.04 -15.46 7.22
C PHE A 250 13.10 -16.67 7.05
N LEU A 251 13.59 -17.75 6.41
CA LEU A 251 12.79 -18.96 6.22
C LEU A 251 12.47 -19.68 7.53
N PRO A 252 13.44 -19.91 8.44
CA PRO A 252 13.14 -20.45 9.78
C PRO A 252 12.15 -19.60 10.57
N ALA A 253 12.26 -18.27 10.51
CA ALA A 253 11.31 -17.35 11.16
C ALA A 253 9.90 -17.51 10.58
N THR A 254 9.78 -17.57 9.26
CA THR A 254 8.52 -17.80 8.56
C THR A 254 7.87 -19.13 8.99
N GLU A 255 8.62 -20.21 9.02
CA GLU A 255 8.12 -21.52 9.43
C GLU A 255 7.68 -21.53 10.90
N TYR A 256 8.45 -20.88 11.77
CA TYR A 256 8.12 -20.79 13.19
C TYR A 256 6.84 -19.99 13.43
N ILE A 257 6.71 -18.77 12.83
CA ILE A 257 5.51 -17.95 13.02
C ILE A 257 4.27 -18.65 12.46
N ASN A 258 4.38 -19.33 11.32
CA ASN A 258 3.29 -20.15 10.77
C ASN A 258 2.83 -21.27 11.70
N SER A 259 3.66 -21.71 12.63
CA SER A 259 3.30 -22.74 13.61
C SER A 259 2.49 -22.20 14.79
N LEU A 260 2.47 -20.85 14.98
CA LEU A 260 1.74 -20.21 16.07
C LEU A 260 0.24 -20.06 15.70
N PRO A 261 -0.67 -20.68 16.48
CA PRO A 261 -2.08 -20.76 16.05
C PRO A 261 -2.91 -19.49 16.28
N THR A 262 -2.37 -18.54 17.04
CA THR A 262 -3.12 -17.38 17.53
C THR A 262 -2.73 -16.06 16.87
N VAL A 263 -1.77 -16.09 15.98
CA VAL A 263 -1.29 -14.90 15.25
C VAL A 263 -1.20 -15.18 13.76
N GLU A 264 -1.35 -14.13 12.98
CA GLU A 264 -1.00 -14.07 11.57
C GLU A 264 0.19 -13.12 11.37
N TYR A 265 0.80 -13.19 10.20
CA TYR A 265 1.88 -12.27 9.86
C TYR A 265 1.80 -11.81 8.42
N ALA A 266 2.33 -10.63 8.19
CA ALA A 266 2.77 -10.17 6.88
C ALA A 266 4.29 -10.09 6.86
N SER A 267 4.92 -10.49 5.77
CA SER A 267 6.36 -10.33 5.61
C SER A 267 6.71 -9.65 4.29
N SER A 268 7.82 -8.93 4.29
CA SER A 268 8.34 -8.25 3.10
C SER A 268 8.52 -9.21 1.92
N GLU A 269 8.94 -10.46 2.19
CA GLU A 269 9.13 -11.48 1.16
C GLU A 269 7.82 -12.06 0.64
N THR A 270 6.84 -12.37 1.52
CA THR A 270 5.53 -12.88 1.09
C THR A 270 4.77 -11.84 0.27
N LEU A 271 4.87 -10.57 0.64
CA LEU A 271 4.32 -9.46 -0.13
C LEU A 271 4.99 -9.35 -1.51
N ALA A 272 6.32 -9.41 -1.55
CA ALA A 272 7.07 -9.40 -2.80
C ALA A 272 6.74 -10.60 -3.69
N GLN A 273 6.61 -11.82 -3.13
CA GLN A 273 6.21 -13.02 -3.86
C GLN A 273 4.79 -12.88 -4.44
N THR A 274 3.84 -12.35 -3.68
CA THR A 274 2.47 -12.09 -4.13
C THR A 274 2.46 -11.14 -5.33
N MET A 275 3.20 -10.03 -5.24
CA MET A 275 3.30 -9.07 -6.34
C MET A 275 4.03 -9.63 -7.56
N ASN A 276 5.08 -10.42 -7.37
CA ASN A 276 5.74 -11.12 -8.45
C ASN A 276 4.81 -12.15 -9.11
N GLY A 277 3.96 -12.84 -8.34
CA GLY A 277 2.92 -13.72 -8.84
C GLY A 277 1.88 -12.98 -9.71
N LEU A 278 1.44 -11.80 -9.26
CA LEU A 278 0.57 -10.93 -10.06
C LEU A 278 1.24 -10.53 -11.39
N LYS A 279 2.50 -10.11 -11.32
CA LYS A 279 3.31 -9.77 -12.50
C LYS A 279 3.40 -10.92 -13.49
N GLN A 280 3.69 -12.13 -13.02
CA GLN A 280 3.72 -13.34 -13.86
C GLN A 280 2.36 -13.65 -14.47
N THR A 281 1.28 -13.49 -13.72
CA THR A 281 -0.09 -13.69 -14.19
C THR A 281 -0.42 -12.74 -15.34
N ILE A 282 -0.05 -11.46 -15.23
CA ILE A 282 -0.20 -10.48 -16.31
C ILE A 282 0.55 -10.92 -17.57
N PHE A 283 1.78 -11.40 -17.44
CA PHE A 283 2.56 -11.90 -18.59
C PHE A 283 1.94 -13.14 -19.24
N ILE A 284 1.46 -14.10 -18.44
CA ILE A 284 0.85 -15.33 -18.95
C ILE A 284 -0.45 -15.01 -19.70
N ILE A 285 -1.35 -14.26 -19.05
CA ILE A 285 -2.65 -13.91 -19.66
C ILE A 285 -2.45 -13.04 -20.90
N GLY A 286 -1.62 -11.99 -20.81
CA GLY A 286 -1.31 -11.12 -21.94
C GLY A 286 -0.63 -11.86 -23.08
N GLY A 287 0.28 -12.78 -22.77
CA GLY A 287 0.94 -13.65 -23.73
C GLY A 287 -0.02 -14.59 -24.45
N LEU A 288 -0.95 -15.23 -23.72
CA LEU A 288 -1.98 -16.11 -24.29
C LEU A 288 -2.91 -15.34 -25.22
N ILE A 289 -3.42 -14.19 -24.81
CA ILE A 289 -4.27 -13.33 -25.64
C ILE A 289 -3.50 -12.86 -26.88
N GLY A 290 -2.26 -12.43 -26.71
CA GLY A 290 -1.38 -12.02 -27.80
C GLY A 290 -1.15 -13.15 -28.81
N PHE A 291 -0.90 -14.37 -28.32
CA PHE A 291 -0.74 -15.55 -29.17
C PHE A 291 -2.01 -15.90 -29.95
N LEU A 292 -3.18 -15.89 -29.29
CA LEU A 292 -4.46 -16.16 -29.92
C LEU A 292 -4.76 -15.15 -31.06
N LEU A 293 -4.62 -13.85 -30.74
CA LEU A 293 -4.86 -12.80 -31.76
C LEU A 293 -3.83 -12.83 -32.88
N GLY A 294 -2.57 -13.15 -32.57
CA GLY A 294 -1.52 -13.37 -33.56
C GLY A 294 -1.84 -14.54 -34.47
N SER A 295 -2.35 -15.65 -33.95
CA SER A 295 -2.77 -16.82 -34.71
C SER A 295 -3.94 -16.50 -35.65
N ILE A 296 -4.95 -15.76 -35.16
CA ILE A 296 -6.06 -15.27 -35.98
C ILE A 296 -5.53 -14.35 -37.11
N GLY A 297 -4.60 -13.45 -36.78
CA GLY A 297 -3.94 -12.59 -37.75
C GLY A 297 -3.21 -13.36 -38.83
N LEU A 298 -2.49 -14.44 -38.49
CA LEU A 298 -1.79 -15.31 -39.45
C LEU A 298 -2.77 -16.05 -40.38
N VAL A 299 -3.87 -16.56 -39.83
CA VAL A 299 -4.91 -17.21 -40.64
C VAL A 299 -5.53 -16.22 -41.61
N ASN A 300 -5.87 -15.02 -41.17
CA ASN A 300 -6.41 -13.97 -42.02
C ASN A 300 -5.41 -13.54 -43.10
N PHE A 301 -4.15 -13.37 -42.77
CA PHE A 301 -3.09 -13.06 -43.72
C PHE A 301 -2.95 -14.16 -44.76
N SER A 302 -2.93 -15.43 -44.35
CA SER A 302 -2.87 -16.57 -45.28
C SER A 302 -4.08 -16.58 -46.23
N ASN A 303 -5.26 -16.29 -45.72
CA ASN A 303 -6.48 -16.22 -46.50
C ASN A 303 -6.43 -15.12 -47.59
N ILE A 304 -5.90 -13.94 -47.22
CA ILE A 304 -5.71 -12.82 -48.18
C ILE A 304 -4.75 -13.23 -49.30
N ILE A 305 -3.62 -13.85 -48.99
CA ILE A 305 -2.65 -14.31 -49.97
C ILE A 305 -3.26 -15.36 -50.89
N ILE A 306 -3.93 -16.39 -50.36
CA ILE A 306 -4.55 -17.45 -51.14
C ILE A 306 -5.63 -16.86 -52.08
N THR A 307 -6.49 -16.00 -51.55
CA THR A 307 -7.54 -15.34 -52.35
C THR A 307 -6.94 -14.46 -53.46
N GLY A 308 -5.85 -13.72 -53.14
CA GLY A 308 -5.11 -12.93 -54.12
C GLY A 308 -4.54 -13.77 -55.25
N ILE A 309 -3.98 -14.94 -54.95
CA ILE A 309 -3.48 -15.89 -55.97
C ILE A 309 -4.62 -16.39 -56.84
N ILE A 310 -5.74 -16.81 -56.25
CA ILE A 310 -6.90 -17.32 -57.01
C ILE A 310 -7.48 -16.25 -57.94
N ASN A 311 -7.64 -15.04 -57.48
CA ASN A 311 -8.21 -13.93 -58.25
C ASN A 311 -7.30 -13.53 -59.43
N ARG A 312 -5.98 -13.74 -59.30
CA ARG A 312 -5.00 -13.38 -60.34
C ARG A 312 -4.56 -14.55 -61.23
N GLN A 313 -5.28 -15.68 -61.18
CA GLN A 313 -4.93 -16.87 -62.01
C GLN A 313 -4.83 -16.56 -63.53
N ARG A 314 -5.69 -15.68 -64.06
CA ARG A 314 -5.62 -15.24 -65.44
C ARG A 314 -4.37 -14.45 -65.76
N GLU A 315 -3.94 -13.59 -64.89
CA GLU A 315 -2.67 -12.83 -65.01
C GLU A 315 -1.48 -13.78 -65.04
N PHE A 316 -1.46 -14.77 -64.13
CA PHE A 316 -0.39 -15.76 -64.06
C PHE A 316 -0.35 -16.64 -65.34
N ALA A 317 -1.51 -17.03 -65.88
CA ALA A 317 -1.58 -17.74 -67.12
C ALA A 317 -1.06 -16.92 -68.36
N THR A 318 -1.31 -15.62 -68.34
CA THR A 318 -0.74 -14.69 -69.35
C THR A 318 0.78 -14.60 -69.20
N LEU A 319 1.33 -14.53 -68.01
CA LEU A 319 2.76 -14.51 -67.76
C LEU A 319 3.45 -15.81 -68.14
N GLU A 320 2.84 -16.96 -67.91
CA GLU A 320 3.31 -18.27 -68.43
C GLU A 320 3.31 -18.31 -70.00
N SER A 321 2.30 -17.73 -70.63
CA SER A 321 2.23 -17.66 -72.08
C SER A 321 3.32 -16.80 -72.71
N ILE A 322 3.84 -15.84 -72.02
CA ILE A 322 4.98 -14.96 -72.41
C ILE A 322 6.33 -15.61 -72.09
N GLY A 323 6.36 -16.79 -71.39
CA GLY A 323 7.57 -17.56 -71.15
C GLY A 323 8.07 -17.54 -69.74
N MET A 324 7.32 -16.99 -68.75
CA MET A 324 7.67 -17.12 -67.34
C MET A 324 7.54 -18.55 -66.86
N THR A 325 8.53 -19.02 -66.15
CA THR A 325 8.49 -20.35 -65.51
C THR A 325 7.68 -20.34 -64.21
N LYS A 326 7.09 -21.48 -63.85
CA LYS A 326 6.36 -21.64 -62.59
C LYS A 326 7.20 -21.28 -61.37
N LYS A 327 8.52 -21.51 -61.42
CA LYS A 327 9.43 -21.11 -60.36
C LYS A 327 9.53 -19.59 -60.19
N GLN A 328 9.47 -18.85 -61.30
CA GLN A 328 9.50 -17.39 -61.27
C GLN A 328 8.19 -16.81 -60.75
N ILE A 329 7.03 -17.41 -61.12
CA ILE A 329 5.72 -17.01 -60.58
C ILE A 329 5.63 -17.26 -59.08
N ASN A 330 6.06 -18.45 -58.62
CA ASN A 330 6.10 -18.74 -57.17
C ASN A 330 7.01 -17.76 -56.41
N LYS A 331 8.18 -17.44 -56.99
CA LYS A 331 9.08 -16.44 -56.37
C LYS A 331 8.44 -15.05 -56.30
N LEU A 332 7.70 -14.66 -57.31
CA LEU A 332 6.97 -13.39 -57.35
C LEU A 332 5.92 -13.33 -56.21
N THR A 333 5.11 -14.40 -56.07
CA THR A 333 4.07 -14.51 -55.05
C THR A 333 4.66 -14.52 -53.64
N VAL A 334 5.78 -15.23 -53.40
CA VAL A 334 6.48 -15.21 -52.13
C VAL A 334 7.04 -13.83 -51.79
N LEU A 335 7.65 -13.14 -52.77
CA LEU A 335 8.14 -11.78 -52.61
C LEU A 335 7.00 -10.79 -52.30
N GLU A 336 5.85 -10.92 -52.93
CA GLU A 336 4.66 -10.12 -52.65
C GLU A 336 4.17 -10.34 -51.22
N GLY A 337 4.09 -11.60 -50.77
CA GLY A 337 3.75 -11.94 -49.39
C GLY A 337 4.74 -11.38 -48.39
N LEU A 338 6.05 -11.47 -48.64
CA LEU A 338 7.09 -10.86 -47.78
C LEU A 338 7.00 -9.34 -47.75
N PHE A 339 6.64 -8.70 -48.87
CA PHE A 339 6.44 -7.27 -48.93
C PHE A 339 5.27 -6.82 -48.03
N TYR A 340 4.13 -7.52 -48.05
CA TYR A 340 3.00 -7.26 -47.19
C TYR A 340 3.38 -7.49 -45.72
N ALA A 341 4.09 -8.57 -45.39
CA ALA A 341 4.57 -8.82 -44.04
C ALA A 341 5.51 -7.70 -43.53
N PHE A 342 6.40 -7.23 -44.41
CA PHE A 342 7.27 -6.07 -44.11
C PHE A 342 6.48 -4.80 -43.84
N LEU A 343 5.47 -4.48 -44.65
CA LEU A 343 4.61 -3.30 -44.41
C LEU A 343 3.85 -3.38 -43.08
N ILE A 344 3.33 -4.57 -42.74
CA ILE A 344 2.65 -4.80 -41.46
C ILE A 344 3.62 -4.56 -40.29
N CYS A 345 4.85 -5.05 -40.40
CA CYS A 345 5.86 -4.81 -39.37
C CYS A 345 6.25 -3.32 -39.25
N VAL A 346 6.46 -2.64 -40.36
CA VAL A 346 6.85 -1.22 -40.39
C VAL A 346 5.77 -0.31 -39.83
N MET A 347 4.50 -0.64 -39.99
CA MET A 347 3.39 0.13 -39.46
C MET A 347 2.97 -0.34 -38.05
N GLY A 348 2.94 -1.65 -37.85
CA GLY A 348 2.44 -2.25 -36.61
C GLY A 348 3.38 -2.05 -35.39
N LEU A 349 4.70 -2.17 -35.61
CA LEU A 349 5.67 -2.00 -34.53
C LEU A 349 5.67 -0.57 -33.95
N PRO A 350 5.80 0.51 -34.78
CA PRO A 350 5.71 1.87 -34.24
C PRO A 350 4.38 2.16 -33.55
N LEU A 351 3.26 1.70 -34.14
CA LEU A 351 1.95 1.88 -33.54
C LEU A 351 1.86 1.20 -32.16
N SER A 352 2.37 -0.03 -32.05
CA SER A 352 2.40 -0.74 -30.76
C SER A 352 3.28 -0.05 -29.71
N LEU A 353 4.39 0.58 -30.12
CA LEU A 353 5.26 1.36 -29.24
C LEU A 353 4.60 2.66 -28.79
N ILE A 354 3.89 3.35 -29.70
CA ILE A 354 3.11 4.54 -29.36
C ILE A 354 2.04 4.19 -28.32
N VAL A 355 1.29 3.10 -28.53
CA VAL A 355 0.29 2.65 -27.56
C VAL A 355 0.96 2.35 -26.19
N ALA A 356 2.05 1.62 -26.21
CA ALA A 356 2.75 1.24 -24.95
C ALA A 356 3.34 2.45 -24.21
N ASN A 357 3.90 3.44 -24.91
CA ASN A 357 4.64 4.54 -24.27
C ASN A 357 3.84 5.83 -24.11
N THR A 358 2.65 5.95 -24.73
CA THR A 358 1.84 7.17 -24.64
C THR A 358 0.47 6.90 -24.07
N ILE A 359 -0.23 5.89 -24.60
CA ILE A 359 -1.62 5.62 -24.19
C ILE A 359 -1.66 4.91 -22.82
N LEU A 360 -0.84 3.86 -22.63
CA LEU A 360 -0.82 3.14 -21.36
C LEU A 360 -0.44 4.03 -20.18
N PRO A 361 0.63 4.86 -20.22
CA PRO A 361 0.95 5.76 -19.11
C PRO A 361 -0.20 6.69 -18.73
N THR A 362 -0.97 7.17 -19.73
CA THR A 362 -2.12 8.06 -19.47
C THR A 362 -3.20 7.37 -18.63
N PHE A 363 -3.37 6.06 -18.76
CA PHE A 363 -4.32 5.29 -17.97
C PHE A 363 -3.75 4.83 -16.61
N PHE A 364 -2.48 4.49 -16.55
CA PHE A 364 -1.86 3.89 -15.36
C PHE A 364 -1.20 4.91 -14.41
N ASN A 365 -0.91 6.13 -14.87
CA ASN A 365 -0.41 7.22 -14.02
C ASN A 365 -1.54 7.96 -13.27
N GLN A 366 -2.67 7.31 -13.05
CA GLN A 366 -3.72 7.86 -12.20
C GLN A 366 -3.41 7.61 -10.72
N PRO A 367 -3.82 8.51 -9.81
CA PRO A 367 -3.58 8.37 -8.36
C PRO A 367 -3.99 7.01 -7.81
N ASP A 368 -5.12 6.47 -8.26
CA ASP A 368 -5.64 5.18 -7.82
C ASP A 368 -4.81 3.96 -8.28
N LEU A 369 -3.93 4.15 -9.26
CA LEU A 369 -3.08 3.11 -9.85
C LEU A 369 -1.60 3.32 -9.51
N TRP A 370 -1.31 3.86 -8.35
CA TRP A 370 0.02 4.23 -7.86
C TRP A 370 1.07 3.10 -7.85
N LEU A 371 0.60 1.84 -7.88
CA LEU A 371 1.47 0.65 -7.96
C LEU A 371 2.15 0.47 -9.32
N PHE A 372 1.66 1.16 -10.35
CA PHE A 372 2.18 1.05 -11.70
C PHE A 372 3.02 2.28 -12.02
N THR A 373 4.29 2.07 -12.29
CA THR A 373 5.20 3.10 -12.82
C THR A 373 5.50 2.79 -14.27
N ILE A 374 4.80 3.43 -15.20
CA ILE A 374 5.00 3.28 -16.64
C ILE A 374 5.73 4.49 -17.21
#